data_334dcbb88200beb0322827365a53c2de
#
_entry.id   334dcbb88200beb0322827365a53c2de
#
_cell.length_a   1.000
_cell.length_b   1.000
_cell.length_c   1.000
_cell.angle_alpha   90.00
_cell.angle_beta   90.00
_cell.angle_gamma   90.00
#
_symmetry.space_group_name_H-M   'P 1'
#
loop_
_entity.id
_entity.type
_entity.pdbx_description
1 polymer ?
#
loop_
_entity_poly.entity_id
_entity_poly.type
_entity_poly.pdbx_seq_one_letter_code
_entity_poly.pdbx_strand_id
1 'polypeptide(L)'
;ARVRAVRDTITQRGEIPILRVDANGGWTVEEAVQAAQMMMPLDYMEQPCATTEELAQVRGRLMRAGLFVRVAADESIRKVADPYRVAELQAADVAVVKPAPLGGVRRVLEVAQHLRQRHMDITVASALDTSIGINMGLAAVAALPRIYDDEDIDVTPAAAGLATGSLFAEDVTAPRPLVDGHLPADI
;
A
#
# COMPACT_ATOMS: atom_id res chain seq x y z
N ALA A 1 -9.05 -0.83 19.95
CA ALA A 1 -8.16 -1.48 20.91
C ALA A 1 -6.84 -1.90 20.26
N ARG A 2 -6.81 -2.75 19.21
CA ARG A 2 -5.58 -3.30 18.58
C ARG A 2 -4.63 -2.23 18.09
N VAL A 3 -5.08 -1.26 17.28
CA VAL A 3 -4.24 -0.17 16.74
C VAL A 3 -3.57 0.63 17.85
N ARG A 4 -4.29 0.92 18.94
CA ARG A 4 -3.71 1.60 20.09
C ARG A 4 -2.62 0.77 20.75
N ALA A 5 -2.84 -0.52 21.00
CA ALA A 5 -1.84 -1.40 21.59
C ALA A 5 -0.56 -1.48 20.76
N VAL A 6 -0.67 -1.60 19.42
CA VAL A 6 0.49 -1.59 18.53
C VAL A 6 1.22 -0.26 18.60
N ARG A 7 0.49 0.85 18.54
CA ARG A 7 1.07 2.21 18.64
C ARG A 7 1.82 2.38 19.95
N ASP A 8 1.19 2.04 21.07
CA ASP A 8 1.79 2.17 22.41
C ASP A 8 3.08 1.33 22.52
N THR A 9 3.08 0.12 21.97
CA THR A 9 4.26 -0.76 21.98
C THR A 9 5.43 -0.17 21.19
N ILE A 10 5.17 0.40 20.00
CA ILE A 10 6.21 1.03 19.17
C ILE A 10 6.74 2.28 19.87
N THR A 11 5.85 3.13 20.39
CA THR A 11 6.24 4.34 21.12
C THR A 11 7.08 4.04 22.36
N GLN A 12 6.77 2.97 23.09
CA GLN A 12 7.57 2.54 24.26
C GLN A 12 9.01 2.15 23.90
N ARG A 13 9.27 1.81 22.62
CA ARG A 13 10.63 1.55 22.11
C ARG A 13 11.36 2.83 21.68
N GLY A 14 10.74 3.99 21.81
CA GLY A 14 11.31 5.27 21.42
C GLY A 14 11.18 5.54 19.90
N GLU A 15 10.34 4.79 19.19
CA GLU A 15 10.10 4.94 17.76
C GLU A 15 8.81 5.73 17.50
N ILE A 16 8.75 6.44 16.37
CA ILE A 16 7.53 7.09 15.90
C ILE A 16 6.76 6.09 15.01
N PRO A 17 5.57 5.63 15.45
CA PRO A 17 4.83 4.64 14.70
C PRO A 17 4.19 5.23 13.43
N ILE A 18 4.59 4.72 12.27
CA ILE A 18 3.87 4.91 11.00
C ILE A 18 2.97 3.69 10.82
N LEU A 19 1.66 3.87 11.01
CA LEU A 19 0.70 2.77 11.02
C LEU A 19 -0.15 2.77 9.76
N ARG A 20 -0.34 1.60 9.18
CA ARG A 20 -1.30 1.29 8.14
C ARG A 20 -2.32 0.31 8.69
N VAL A 21 -3.55 0.42 8.26
CA VAL A 21 -4.61 -0.52 8.59
C VAL A 21 -5.22 -1.05 7.31
N ASP A 22 -5.45 -2.35 7.25
CA ASP A 22 -6.09 -3.00 6.13
C ASP A 22 -7.41 -3.61 6.60
N ALA A 23 -8.50 -3.23 5.95
CA ALA A 23 -9.85 -3.71 6.25
C ALA A 23 -10.31 -4.78 5.25
N ASN A 24 -9.54 -5.05 4.20
CA ASN A 24 -9.86 -6.02 3.14
C ASN A 24 -11.30 -5.90 2.62
N GLY A 25 -11.79 -4.68 2.44
CA GLY A 25 -13.14 -4.38 1.95
C GLY A 25 -14.27 -4.63 2.97
N GLY A 26 -13.92 -4.85 4.24
CA GLY A 26 -14.87 -5.33 5.25
C GLY A 26 -15.75 -4.26 5.91
N TRP A 27 -15.55 -2.96 5.63
CA TRP A 27 -16.30 -1.89 6.24
C TRP A 27 -17.30 -1.23 5.27
N THR A 28 -18.37 -0.73 5.84
CA THR A 28 -19.22 0.25 5.16
C THR A 28 -18.50 1.61 5.11
N VAL A 29 -18.97 2.50 4.25
CA VAL A 29 -18.44 3.88 4.16
C VAL A 29 -18.51 4.61 5.50
N GLU A 30 -19.59 4.39 6.28
CA GLU A 30 -19.78 5.02 7.59
C GLU A 30 -18.77 4.47 8.60
N GLU A 31 -18.61 3.15 8.67
CA GLU A 31 -17.64 2.52 9.56
C GLU A 31 -16.21 2.92 9.23
N ALA A 32 -15.87 3.06 7.94
CA ALA A 32 -14.55 3.52 7.52
C ALA A 32 -14.24 4.95 8.01
N VAL A 33 -15.19 5.86 7.92
CA VAL A 33 -15.02 7.24 8.42
C VAL A 33 -14.90 7.26 9.94
N GLN A 34 -15.72 6.50 10.67
CA GLN A 34 -15.63 6.38 12.12
C GLN A 34 -14.29 5.75 12.55
N ALA A 35 -13.84 4.71 11.84
CA ALA A 35 -12.57 4.06 12.07
C ALA A 35 -11.40 5.04 11.90
N ALA A 36 -11.41 5.87 10.84
CA ALA A 36 -10.42 6.91 10.65
C ALA A 36 -10.33 7.85 11.85
N GLN A 37 -11.47 8.39 12.31
CA GLN A 37 -11.52 9.29 13.48
C GLN A 37 -10.91 8.67 14.73
N MET A 38 -11.16 7.38 14.96
CA MET A 38 -10.71 6.68 16.17
C MET A 38 -9.25 6.24 16.11
N MET A 39 -8.69 6.05 14.90
CA MET A 39 -7.36 5.44 14.72
C MET A 39 -6.27 6.42 14.28
N MET A 40 -6.60 7.66 13.95
CA MET A 40 -5.60 8.68 13.61
C MET A 40 -4.51 8.83 14.67
N PRO A 41 -3.27 9.17 14.28
CA PRO A 41 -2.77 9.32 12.92
C PRO A 41 -2.51 7.96 12.25
N LEU A 42 -2.78 7.88 10.95
CA LEU A 42 -2.47 6.73 10.09
C LEU A 42 -1.73 7.21 8.85
N ASP A 43 -0.86 6.38 8.30
CA ASP A 43 -0.31 6.59 6.95
C ASP A 43 -1.42 6.46 5.92
N TYR A 44 -2.13 5.32 5.91
CA TYR A 44 -3.34 5.13 5.13
C TYR A 44 -4.24 4.03 5.70
N MET A 45 -5.48 4.01 5.23
CA MET A 45 -6.41 2.87 5.34
C MET A 45 -6.45 2.15 4.00
N GLU A 46 -6.06 0.88 4.00
CA GLU A 46 -6.08 0.02 2.83
C GLU A 46 -7.45 -0.64 2.68
N GLN A 47 -7.99 -0.58 1.47
CA GLN A 47 -9.26 -1.15 1.04
C GLN A 47 -10.34 -1.13 2.14
N PRO A 48 -10.74 0.06 2.63
CA PRO A 48 -11.73 0.14 3.70
C PRO A 48 -13.09 -0.46 3.31
N CYS A 49 -13.51 -0.32 2.05
CA CYS A 49 -14.78 -0.80 1.54
C CYS A 49 -14.60 -1.74 0.35
N ALA A 50 -15.66 -2.47 0.00
CA ALA A 50 -15.61 -3.54 -1.01
C ALA A 50 -15.46 -3.03 -2.44
N THR A 51 -16.04 -1.85 -2.77
CA THR A 51 -16.09 -1.34 -4.14
C THR A 51 -15.27 -0.07 -4.33
N THR A 52 -14.82 0.18 -5.56
CA THR A 52 -14.08 1.40 -5.92
C THR A 52 -14.94 2.66 -5.69
N GLU A 53 -16.23 2.58 -5.94
CA GLU A 53 -17.18 3.67 -5.73
C GLU A 53 -17.31 4.03 -4.25
N GLU A 54 -17.31 3.03 -3.37
CA GLU A 54 -17.32 3.24 -1.92
C GLU A 54 -15.99 3.84 -1.43
N LEU A 55 -14.84 3.42 -1.99
CA LEU A 55 -13.56 4.05 -1.69
C LEU A 55 -13.60 5.55 -2.03
N ALA A 56 -14.13 5.93 -3.20
CA ALA A 56 -14.30 7.33 -3.58
C ALA A 56 -15.21 8.10 -2.60
N GLN A 57 -16.28 7.46 -2.11
CA GLN A 57 -17.15 8.05 -1.09
C GLN A 57 -16.42 8.25 0.24
N VAL A 58 -15.67 7.26 0.72
CA VAL A 58 -14.86 7.35 1.94
C VAL A 58 -13.89 8.54 1.82
N ARG A 59 -13.08 8.55 0.75
CA ARG A 59 -12.12 9.62 0.51
C ARG A 59 -12.76 11.00 0.50
N GLY A 60 -13.88 11.16 -0.20
CA GLY A 60 -14.62 12.42 -0.25
C GLY A 60 -15.21 12.82 1.11
N ARG A 61 -15.66 11.87 1.94
CA ARG A 61 -16.16 12.17 3.29
C ARG A 61 -15.04 12.55 4.25
N LEU A 62 -13.88 11.85 4.21
CA LEU A 62 -12.71 12.21 5.00
C LEU A 62 -12.24 13.63 4.70
N MET A 63 -12.13 13.98 3.43
CA MET A 63 -11.75 15.33 2.99
C MET A 63 -12.73 16.40 3.53
N ARG A 64 -14.03 16.18 3.39
CA ARG A 64 -15.06 17.13 3.90
C ARG A 64 -15.07 17.25 5.41
N ALA A 65 -14.67 16.19 6.12
CA ALA A 65 -14.57 16.18 7.57
C ALA A 65 -13.23 16.75 8.10
N GLY A 66 -12.31 17.15 7.23
CA GLY A 66 -10.98 17.61 7.62
C GLY A 66 -10.10 16.50 8.23
N LEU A 67 -10.37 15.25 7.89
CA LEU A 67 -9.63 14.10 8.38
C LEU A 67 -8.52 13.74 7.38
N PHE A 68 -7.27 13.95 7.79
CA PHE A 68 -6.09 13.71 6.95
C PHE A 68 -5.63 12.25 7.04
N VAL A 69 -6.47 11.33 6.55
CA VAL A 69 -6.15 9.91 6.40
C VAL A 69 -6.26 9.54 4.93
N ARG A 70 -5.18 9.03 4.36
CA ARG A 70 -5.16 8.58 2.97
C ARG A 70 -5.94 7.27 2.82
N VAL A 71 -6.54 7.06 1.66
CA VAL A 71 -7.18 5.81 1.27
C VAL A 71 -6.27 5.08 0.29
N ALA A 72 -6.01 3.80 0.54
CA ALA A 72 -5.27 2.95 -0.38
C ALA A 72 -6.19 1.89 -1.00
N ALA A 73 -6.02 1.64 -2.30
CA ALA A 73 -6.73 0.62 -3.05
C ALA A 73 -5.83 -0.60 -3.26
N ASP A 74 -6.28 -1.79 -2.81
CA ASP A 74 -5.65 -3.09 -3.07
C ASP A 74 -6.58 -3.99 -3.91
N GLU A 75 -7.66 -4.50 -3.34
CA GLU A 75 -8.59 -5.39 -4.04
C GLU A 75 -9.25 -4.71 -5.25
N SER A 76 -9.33 -3.41 -5.23
CA SER A 76 -9.80 -2.59 -6.37
C SER A 76 -8.74 -2.46 -7.49
N ILE A 77 -7.54 -3.08 -7.35
CA ILE A 77 -6.46 -3.06 -8.34
C ILE A 77 -5.96 -4.47 -8.61
N ARG A 78 -6.80 -5.34 -9.18
CA ARG A 78 -6.47 -6.74 -9.46
C ARG A 78 -6.36 -7.08 -10.95
N LYS A 79 -6.98 -6.29 -11.80
CA LYS A 79 -6.98 -6.48 -13.25
C LYS A 79 -6.28 -5.32 -13.93
N VAL A 80 -5.84 -5.55 -15.16
CA VAL A 80 -5.08 -4.58 -15.95
C VAL A 80 -5.77 -3.22 -16.12
N ALA A 81 -7.09 -3.18 -16.15
CA ALA A 81 -7.87 -1.94 -16.28
C ALA A 81 -8.20 -1.24 -14.95
N ASP A 82 -8.14 -1.96 -13.84
CA ASP A 82 -8.59 -1.47 -12.53
C ASP A 82 -7.85 -0.20 -12.04
N PRO A 83 -6.51 -0.09 -12.17
CA PRO A 83 -5.79 1.11 -11.75
C PRO A 83 -6.31 2.38 -12.39
N TYR A 84 -6.67 2.30 -13.67
CA TYR A 84 -7.21 3.45 -14.42
C TYR A 84 -8.59 3.86 -13.94
N ARG A 85 -9.43 2.87 -13.59
CA ARG A 85 -10.75 3.09 -13.01
C ARG A 85 -10.66 3.75 -11.63
N VAL A 86 -9.75 3.27 -10.79
CA VAL A 86 -9.49 3.87 -9.47
C VAL A 86 -9.06 5.33 -9.61
N ALA A 87 -8.16 5.62 -10.55
CA ALA A 87 -7.68 6.97 -10.83
C ALA A 87 -8.78 7.87 -11.41
N GLU A 88 -9.60 7.37 -12.34
CA GLU A 88 -10.70 8.10 -12.95
C GLU A 88 -11.74 8.54 -11.91
N LEU A 89 -12.07 7.67 -10.97
CA LEU A 89 -12.99 7.95 -9.87
C LEU A 89 -12.35 8.73 -8.71
N GLN A 90 -11.05 9.00 -8.77
CA GLN A 90 -10.30 9.58 -7.66
C GLN A 90 -10.55 8.83 -6.34
N ALA A 91 -10.61 7.49 -6.43
CA ALA A 91 -11.08 6.64 -5.35
C ALA A 91 -10.03 6.40 -4.25
N ALA A 92 -8.75 6.64 -4.53
CA ALA A 92 -7.67 6.41 -3.60
C ALA A 92 -6.54 7.44 -3.74
N ASP A 93 -5.73 7.56 -2.70
CA ASP A 93 -4.51 8.37 -2.64
C ASP A 93 -3.27 7.50 -2.87
N VAL A 94 -3.40 6.19 -2.61
CA VAL A 94 -2.34 5.19 -2.75
C VAL A 94 -2.86 3.99 -3.53
N ALA A 95 -2.05 3.48 -4.44
CA ALA A 95 -2.30 2.23 -5.14
C ALA A 95 -1.38 1.13 -4.59
N VAL A 96 -1.94 0.09 -4.02
CA VAL A 96 -1.22 -1.12 -3.63
C VAL A 96 -1.15 -2.04 -4.84
N VAL A 97 0.01 -2.08 -5.49
CA VAL A 97 0.19 -2.81 -6.75
C VAL A 97 0.93 -4.12 -6.54
N LYS A 98 0.42 -5.18 -7.15
CA LYS A 98 1.00 -6.53 -7.08
C LYS A 98 1.46 -6.94 -8.48
N PRO A 99 2.76 -7.14 -8.72
CA PRO A 99 3.29 -7.37 -10.06
C PRO A 99 2.66 -8.58 -10.78
N ALA A 100 2.47 -9.69 -10.08
CA ALA A 100 1.94 -10.91 -10.69
C ALA A 100 0.51 -10.71 -11.26
N PRO A 101 -0.49 -10.23 -10.48
CA PRO A 101 -1.83 -9.96 -11.01
C PRO A 101 -1.86 -8.90 -12.11
N LEU A 102 -0.98 -7.90 -12.05
CA LEU A 102 -0.94 -6.82 -13.04
C LEU A 102 -0.22 -7.18 -14.34
N GLY A 103 0.50 -8.30 -14.39
CA GLY A 103 1.19 -8.77 -15.60
C GLY A 103 2.67 -8.43 -15.67
N GLY A 104 3.33 -8.27 -14.52
CA GLY A 104 4.77 -8.14 -14.38
C GLY A 104 5.29 -6.72 -14.15
N VAL A 105 6.62 -6.63 -13.97
CA VAL A 105 7.30 -5.36 -13.59
C VAL A 105 7.03 -4.24 -14.58
N ARG A 106 7.15 -4.50 -15.88
CA ARG A 106 6.92 -3.47 -16.90
C ARG A 106 5.53 -2.85 -16.77
N ARG A 107 4.51 -3.68 -16.52
CA ARG A 107 3.15 -3.19 -16.35
C ARG A 107 2.98 -2.35 -15.09
N VAL A 108 3.65 -2.74 -14.00
CA VAL A 108 3.69 -1.93 -12.77
C VAL A 108 4.27 -0.54 -13.04
N LEU A 109 5.34 -0.44 -13.81
CA LEU A 109 5.96 0.85 -14.14
C LEU A 109 5.06 1.74 -15.01
N GLU A 110 4.39 1.15 -16.02
CA GLU A 110 3.41 1.86 -16.87
C GLU A 110 2.24 2.40 -16.02
N VAL A 111 1.69 1.57 -15.14
CA VAL A 111 0.62 1.95 -14.22
C VAL A 111 1.09 3.02 -13.25
N ALA A 112 2.27 2.86 -12.66
CA ALA A 112 2.84 3.82 -11.72
C ALA A 112 3.00 5.20 -12.35
N GLN A 113 3.53 5.27 -13.58
CA GLN A 113 3.65 6.52 -14.32
C GLN A 113 2.30 7.22 -14.49
N HIS A 114 1.26 6.46 -14.87
CA HIS A 114 -0.08 6.98 -15.06
C HIS A 114 -0.72 7.49 -13.77
N LEU A 115 -0.57 6.74 -12.66
CA LEU A 115 -1.15 7.08 -11.37
C LEU A 115 -0.46 8.28 -10.73
N ARG A 116 0.88 8.37 -10.83
CA ARG A 116 1.64 9.52 -10.31
C ARG A 116 1.25 10.84 -10.99
N GLN A 117 0.95 10.82 -12.28
CA GLN A 117 0.41 11.99 -12.99
C GLN A 117 -0.94 12.47 -12.43
N ARG A 118 -1.58 11.66 -11.59
CA ARG A 118 -2.84 11.93 -10.90
C ARG A 118 -2.68 12.05 -9.38
N HIS A 119 -1.46 12.29 -8.93
CA HIS A 119 -1.11 12.45 -7.51
C HIS A 119 -1.47 11.24 -6.64
N MET A 120 -1.38 10.03 -7.21
CA MET A 120 -1.52 8.79 -6.47
C MET A 120 -0.14 8.17 -6.22
N ASP A 121 0.15 7.86 -4.97
CA ASP A 121 1.34 7.11 -4.57
C ASP A 121 1.23 5.63 -4.92
N ILE A 122 2.37 4.96 -4.97
CA ILE A 122 2.46 3.53 -5.26
C ILE A 122 3.11 2.80 -4.10
N THR A 123 2.47 1.75 -3.63
CA THR A 123 3.07 0.76 -2.73
C THR A 123 3.09 -0.59 -3.46
N VAL A 124 4.26 -1.21 -3.57
CA VAL A 124 4.38 -2.56 -4.15
C VAL A 124 4.15 -3.58 -3.03
N ALA A 125 3.29 -4.55 -3.29
CA ALA A 125 3.03 -5.66 -2.36
C ALA A 125 3.08 -7.01 -3.08
N SER A 126 3.19 -8.08 -2.32
CA SER A 126 3.04 -9.46 -2.82
C SER A 126 1.57 -9.88 -2.83
N ALA A 127 1.26 -10.84 -3.69
CA ALA A 127 -0.03 -11.54 -3.68
C ALA A 127 0.08 -12.90 -2.93
N LEU A 128 0.86 -12.98 -1.86
CA LEU A 128 1.33 -14.22 -1.23
C LEU A 128 2.18 -15.03 -2.21
N ASP A 129 3.14 -14.35 -2.81
CA ASP A 129 4.00 -14.93 -3.83
C ASP A 129 5.12 -15.79 -3.21
N THR A 130 5.56 -16.80 -3.96
CA THR A 130 6.83 -17.50 -3.68
C THR A 130 8.02 -16.56 -3.84
N SER A 131 9.21 -16.99 -3.46
CA SER A 131 10.46 -16.21 -3.60
C SER A 131 10.69 -15.69 -5.02
N ILE A 132 10.22 -16.40 -6.06
CA ILE A 132 10.30 -15.92 -7.44
C ILE A 132 9.43 -14.66 -7.62
N GLY A 133 8.20 -14.67 -7.13
CA GLY A 133 7.31 -13.51 -7.21
C GLY A 133 7.77 -12.36 -6.31
N ILE A 134 8.32 -12.67 -5.12
CA ILE A 134 8.95 -11.66 -4.24
C ILE A 134 10.11 -10.97 -4.95
N ASN A 135 10.98 -11.71 -5.67
CA ASN A 135 12.05 -11.11 -6.47
C ASN A 135 11.51 -10.20 -7.57
N MET A 136 10.40 -10.56 -8.20
CA MET A 136 9.72 -9.68 -9.17
C MET A 136 9.21 -8.40 -8.49
N GLY A 137 8.68 -8.50 -7.28
CA GLY A 137 8.27 -7.37 -6.46
C GLY A 137 9.45 -6.44 -6.12
N LEU A 138 10.58 -7.00 -5.69
CA LEU A 138 11.81 -6.25 -5.41
C LEU A 138 12.33 -5.53 -6.66
N ALA A 139 12.32 -6.22 -7.83
CA ALA A 139 12.69 -5.60 -9.10
C ALA A 139 11.76 -4.42 -9.45
N ALA A 140 10.46 -4.54 -9.19
CA ALA A 140 9.51 -3.46 -9.39
C ALA A 140 9.82 -2.26 -8.48
N VAL A 141 10.06 -2.49 -7.18
CA VAL A 141 10.45 -1.43 -6.23
C VAL A 141 11.72 -0.72 -6.67
N ALA A 142 12.76 -1.49 -7.03
CA ALA A 142 14.04 -0.93 -7.46
C ALA A 142 13.95 -0.12 -8.76
N ALA A 143 13.02 -0.49 -9.66
CA ALA A 143 12.82 0.19 -10.94
C ALA A 143 11.86 1.38 -10.87
N LEU A 144 11.10 1.54 -9.79
CA LEU A 144 10.24 2.71 -9.60
C LEU A 144 11.09 3.96 -9.38
N PRO A 145 10.83 5.06 -10.11
CA PRO A 145 11.53 6.32 -9.88
C PRO A 145 11.35 6.79 -8.45
N ARG A 146 12.40 7.33 -7.85
CA ARG A 146 12.32 8.02 -6.57
C ARG A 146 11.48 9.29 -6.71
N ILE A 147 10.87 9.70 -5.63
CA ILE A 147 10.10 10.93 -5.54
C ILE A 147 10.86 11.88 -4.64
N TYR A 148 11.10 13.08 -5.13
CA TYR A 148 11.74 14.15 -4.38
C TYR A 148 10.74 15.31 -4.24
N ASP A 149 10.77 15.99 -3.12
CA ASP A 149 10.00 17.21 -2.91
C ASP A 149 10.75 18.45 -3.50
N ASP A 150 10.18 19.63 -3.30
CA ASP A 150 10.74 20.89 -3.80
C ASP A 150 12.07 21.28 -3.12
N GLU A 151 12.46 20.60 -2.04
CA GLU A 151 13.72 20.76 -1.31
C GLU A 151 14.74 19.66 -1.65
N ASP A 152 14.51 18.86 -2.69
CA ASP A 152 15.30 17.69 -3.11
C ASP A 152 15.39 16.59 -2.03
N ILE A 153 14.42 16.53 -1.10
CA ILE A 153 14.33 15.48 -0.09
C ILE A 153 13.61 14.27 -0.68
N ASP A 154 14.19 13.09 -0.51
CA ASP A 154 13.56 11.82 -0.94
C ASP A 154 12.32 11.51 -0.10
N VAL A 155 11.16 11.75 -0.67
CA VAL A 155 9.84 11.44 -0.10
C VAL A 155 9.21 10.19 -0.71
N THR A 156 10.01 9.32 -1.32
CA THR A 156 9.52 8.05 -1.86
C THR A 156 8.86 7.24 -0.75
N PRO A 157 7.63 6.72 -0.96
CA PRO A 157 6.95 5.91 0.05
C PRO A 157 7.83 4.78 0.56
N ALA A 158 8.08 4.79 1.86
CA ALA A 158 8.83 3.74 2.53
C ALA A 158 8.00 2.45 2.64
N ALA A 159 8.67 1.31 2.73
CA ALA A 159 8.11 0.00 3.04
C ALA A 159 7.14 -0.57 1.99
N ALA A 160 7.68 -1.42 1.13
CA ALA A 160 6.93 -2.35 0.30
C ALA A 160 6.40 -3.53 1.13
N GLY A 161 5.26 -4.10 0.74
CA GLY A 161 4.64 -5.26 1.40
C GLY A 161 5.13 -6.59 0.84
N LEU A 162 6.45 -6.89 0.92
CA LEU A 162 7.07 -8.04 0.25
C LEU A 162 7.58 -9.14 1.20
N ALA A 163 7.52 -8.95 2.52
CA ALA A 163 8.08 -9.90 3.49
C ALA A 163 7.11 -11.06 3.84
N THR A 164 6.42 -11.62 2.86
CA THR A 164 5.42 -12.70 3.07
C THR A 164 5.97 -14.10 2.89
N GLY A 165 7.22 -14.26 2.46
CA GLY A 165 7.85 -15.57 2.22
C GLY A 165 7.86 -16.50 3.45
N SER A 166 7.93 -15.94 4.66
CA SER A 166 7.89 -16.71 5.91
C SER A 166 6.53 -17.35 6.22
N LEU A 167 5.49 -17.03 5.46
CA LEU A 167 4.15 -17.63 5.60
C LEU A 167 4.07 -19.02 4.94
N PHE A 168 5.04 -19.39 4.11
CA PHE A 168 5.10 -20.69 3.46
C PHE A 168 5.96 -21.64 4.27
N ALA A 169 5.50 -22.89 4.41
CA ALA A 169 6.29 -23.97 5.02
C ALA A 169 7.43 -24.43 4.09
N GLU A 170 7.19 -24.37 2.79
CA GLU A 170 8.15 -24.71 1.73
C GLU A 170 8.04 -23.68 0.60
N ASP A 171 9.15 -23.41 -0.08
CA ASP A 171 9.18 -22.50 -1.23
C ASP A 171 9.88 -23.17 -2.42
N VAL A 172 9.65 -22.66 -3.62
CA VAL A 172 10.21 -23.19 -4.88
C VAL A 172 11.70 -22.90 -5.04
N THR A 173 12.26 -21.99 -4.25
CA THR A 173 13.69 -21.67 -4.18
C THR A 173 13.99 -21.09 -2.79
N ALA A 174 15.30 -20.99 -2.46
CA ALA A 174 15.70 -20.40 -1.20
C ALA A 174 15.16 -18.95 -1.05
N PRO A 175 14.42 -18.65 0.03
CA PRO A 175 13.91 -17.31 0.26
C PRO A 175 15.05 -16.34 0.57
N ARG A 176 14.87 -15.07 0.18
CA ARG A 176 15.80 -14.01 0.61
C ARG A 176 15.70 -13.83 2.12
N PRO A 177 16.83 -13.74 2.82
CA PRO A 177 16.82 -13.48 4.25
C PRO A 177 16.28 -12.08 4.54
N LEU A 178 15.41 -11.98 5.52
CA LEU A 178 15.00 -10.69 6.08
C LEU A 178 16.08 -10.25 7.08
N VAL A 179 16.74 -9.13 6.83
CA VAL A 179 17.80 -8.57 7.68
C VAL A 179 17.31 -7.26 8.26
N ASP A 180 17.19 -7.19 9.58
CA ASP A 180 16.71 -6.00 10.30
C ASP A 180 15.42 -5.38 9.69
N GLY A 181 14.48 -6.24 9.30
CA GLY A 181 13.22 -5.84 8.69
C GLY A 181 13.32 -5.48 7.19
N HIS A 182 14.49 -5.64 6.56
CA HIS A 182 14.72 -5.32 5.16
C HIS A 182 15.00 -6.57 4.33
N LEU A 183 14.45 -6.58 3.11
CA LEU A 183 14.82 -7.56 2.08
C LEU A 183 15.91 -6.95 1.20
N PRO A 184 17.10 -7.56 1.09
CA PRO A 184 18.14 -7.09 0.18
C PRO A 184 17.64 -7.10 -1.28
N ALA A 185 17.85 -5.97 -1.98
CA ALA A 185 17.44 -5.80 -3.37
C ALA A 185 18.56 -6.12 -4.38
N ASP A 186 19.66 -6.71 -3.93
CA ASP A 186 20.77 -7.13 -4.78
C ASP A 186 20.27 -8.23 -5.75
N ILE A 187 20.21 -7.88 -7.03
CA ILE A 187 19.72 -8.74 -8.11
C ILE A 187 20.93 -9.23 -8.92
#